data_1b0ae7ed5dbcc7119e1e14db14a74c09
#
_entry.id   1b0ae7ed5dbcc7119e1e14db14a74c09
#
_cell.length_a   1.000
_cell.length_b   1.000
_cell.length_c   1.000
_cell.angle_alpha   90.00
_cell.angle_beta   90.00
_cell.angle_gamma   90.00
#
_symmetry.space_group_name_H-M   'P 1'
#
loop_
_entity.id
_entity.type
_entity.pdbx_description
1 polymer ?
#
loop_
_entity_poly.entity_id
_entity_poly.type
_entity_poly.pdbx_seq_one_letter_code
_entity_poly.pdbx_strand_id
1 'polypeptide(L)'
;MWHTAPDVSNQRLSFPVTYWNTLGLLAAMGIGLCFHLTSSLRERRGVALLAAGMTPLLAIALFFTFSRGSILAGAIGLAVYVGVARPKGLLSGVIATIPASGVLVVAAYKANLLDTLDPTTPAAVAQGHRLAWVAAGCVVAAIALRAACAWLLDPLLRRGGALGRVPTKTRRAALGGIGAVALVAALSLGAPHAVAREWDGFIGGAPTKLSGGDLRSRLTDPSNDGRTELWQVALKGFDRAPLKGGGAGTYQTLWNVERSRPAYVINAHSLYLQAMAELGLPGVLLLVLLVGSILGGIVVRARGSSRVLYGAVGALAVVWMLHAGVDWDWEMPVVTLGVLAAAGLALSPRGEGRVRGWVPGHHARIVLGLLLLATLVVPVSVVGSQSKLGEAEHGLYAGDCGAAAPAALSSIGWLDVRPEPYEVLGFCDLRAGRPRLAISAMEGAVAQDPGSWEPYYTLAIARAAAGVDPRADVARALRLDPLEPLTIRAARWLEGSRPTEWVKRAGIVKSEALAGNHLSIVSS
;
A
#
# COMPACT_ATOMS: atom_id res chain seq x y z
N MET A 1 -25.81 -4.15 10.46
CA MET A 1 -24.52 -4.11 11.16
C MET A 1 -23.48 -4.68 10.21
N TRP A 2 -22.45 -3.92 9.89
CA TRP A 2 -21.36 -4.40 9.06
C TRP A 2 -20.41 -5.18 9.97
N HIS A 3 -20.23 -6.45 9.68
CA HIS A 3 -19.21 -7.25 10.38
C HIS A 3 -17.85 -6.85 9.83
N THR A 4 -17.03 -6.23 10.65
CA THR A 4 -15.60 -6.01 10.34
C THR A 4 -14.88 -7.31 10.65
N ALA A 5 -14.03 -7.77 9.74
CA ALA A 5 -13.11 -8.87 10.02
C ALA A 5 -12.16 -8.45 11.16
N PRO A 6 -12.11 -9.19 12.27
CA PRO A 6 -11.50 -8.69 13.51
C PRO A 6 -9.98 -8.51 13.45
N ASP A 7 -9.27 -9.12 12.50
CA ASP A 7 -7.81 -9.25 12.59
C ASP A 7 -6.99 -8.58 11.47
N VAL A 8 -7.62 -7.95 10.50
CA VAL A 8 -6.89 -7.45 9.30
C VAL A 8 -6.25 -6.07 9.52
N SER A 9 -6.68 -5.30 10.51
CA SER A 9 -6.33 -3.88 10.58
C SER A 9 -5.49 -3.42 11.77
N ASN A 10 -4.99 -4.32 12.62
CA ASN A 10 -4.41 -3.93 13.90
C ASN A 10 -5.23 -2.81 14.60
N GLN A 11 -6.56 -2.87 14.43
CA GLN A 11 -7.59 -1.96 14.95
C GLN A 11 -7.43 -0.48 14.53
N ARG A 12 -6.69 -0.22 13.48
CA ARG A 12 -6.59 1.06 12.80
C ARG A 12 -7.68 1.18 11.72
N LEU A 13 -8.15 2.39 11.44
CA LEU A 13 -9.17 2.58 10.41
C LEU A 13 -8.64 2.16 9.04
N SER A 14 -9.24 1.11 8.45
CA SER A 14 -8.82 0.53 7.17
C SER A 14 -9.96 0.29 6.19
N PHE A 15 -11.21 0.20 6.68
CA PHE A 15 -12.38 -0.02 5.81
C PHE A 15 -12.64 1.20 4.91
N PRO A 16 -12.98 1.03 3.61
CA PRO A 16 -13.30 -0.23 2.92
C PRO A 16 -12.11 -0.91 2.22
N VAL A 17 -10.91 -0.36 2.28
CA VAL A 17 -9.74 -0.82 1.49
C VAL A 17 -8.88 -1.84 2.23
N THR A 18 -9.27 -2.27 3.42
CA THR A 18 -8.64 -3.27 4.29
C THR A 18 -7.23 -2.94 4.78
N TYR A 19 -6.57 -1.92 4.26
CA TYR A 19 -5.24 -1.49 4.68
C TYR A 19 -5.22 0.00 5.07
N TRP A 20 -4.79 0.27 6.29
CA TRP A 20 -4.85 1.62 6.89
C TRP A 20 -3.96 2.65 6.19
N ASN A 21 -2.77 2.28 5.70
CA ASN A 21 -1.90 3.22 5.01
C ASN A 21 -2.50 3.62 3.66
N THR A 22 -3.12 2.69 2.94
CA THR A 22 -3.88 2.98 1.71
C THR A 22 -5.03 3.94 1.97
N LEU A 23 -5.83 3.69 3.02
CA LEU A 23 -6.92 4.61 3.37
C LEU A 23 -6.38 5.99 3.75
N GLY A 24 -5.28 6.04 4.50
CA GLY A 24 -4.58 7.28 4.85
C GLY A 24 -4.10 8.04 3.62
N LEU A 25 -3.51 7.34 2.65
CA LEU A 25 -3.06 7.93 1.40
C LEU A 25 -4.24 8.49 0.58
N LEU A 26 -5.33 7.72 0.43
CA LEU A 26 -6.54 8.18 -0.25
C LEU A 26 -7.15 9.41 0.43
N ALA A 27 -7.20 9.42 1.77
CA ALA A 27 -7.67 10.57 2.53
C ALA A 27 -6.77 11.80 2.35
N ALA A 28 -5.45 11.63 2.38
CA ALA A 28 -4.48 12.71 2.14
C ALA A 28 -4.60 13.29 0.71
N MET A 29 -4.73 12.43 -0.29
CA MET A 29 -4.98 12.85 -1.67
C MET A 29 -6.33 13.56 -1.80
N GLY A 30 -7.37 13.04 -1.17
CA GLY A 30 -8.70 13.65 -1.11
C GLY A 30 -8.68 15.05 -0.47
N ILE A 31 -7.94 15.23 0.64
CA ILE A 31 -7.72 16.54 1.28
C ILE A 31 -7.06 17.52 0.29
N GLY A 32 -6.01 17.07 -0.43
CA GLY A 32 -5.34 17.88 -1.45
C GLY A 32 -6.29 18.32 -2.57
N LEU A 33 -7.15 17.42 -3.07
CA LEU A 33 -8.18 17.74 -4.06
C LEU A 33 -9.25 18.68 -3.52
N CYS A 34 -9.79 18.43 -2.33
CA CYS A 34 -10.77 19.30 -1.70
C CYS A 34 -10.19 20.70 -1.44
N PHE A 35 -8.94 20.78 -1.03
CA PHE A 35 -8.24 22.07 -0.85
C PHE A 35 -8.06 22.79 -2.19
N HIS A 36 -7.76 22.10 -3.28
CA HIS A 36 -7.75 22.67 -4.62
C HIS A 36 -9.12 23.25 -4.99
N LEU A 37 -10.19 22.46 -4.84
CA LEU A 37 -11.55 22.87 -5.20
C LEU A 37 -12.06 24.04 -4.37
N THR A 38 -11.66 24.16 -3.10
CA THR A 38 -12.03 25.26 -2.20
C THR A 38 -11.21 26.54 -2.44
N SER A 39 -9.96 26.42 -2.89
CA SER A 39 -9.04 27.54 -3.12
C SER A 39 -9.00 28.03 -4.57
N SER A 40 -9.59 27.29 -5.52
CA SER A 40 -9.70 27.70 -6.92
C SER A 40 -10.93 28.57 -7.13
N LEU A 41 -10.72 29.86 -7.48
CA LEU A 41 -11.83 30.79 -7.76
C LEU A 41 -12.55 30.48 -9.09
N ARG A 42 -12.09 29.49 -9.87
CA ARG A 42 -12.69 29.08 -11.15
C ARG A 42 -13.75 28.00 -10.99
N GLU A 43 -13.77 27.32 -9.84
CA GLU A 43 -14.68 26.22 -9.59
C GLU A 43 -16.12 26.69 -9.36
N ARG A 44 -17.08 25.81 -9.65
CA ARG A 44 -18.49 26.04 -9.37
C ARG A 44 -18.71 26.13 -7.86
N ARG A 45 -19.51 27.08 -7.40
CA ARG A 45 -19.77 27.31 -5.96
C ARG A 45 -20.19 26.03 -5.25
N GLY A 46 -21.13 25.25 -5.82
CA GLY A 46 -21.58 23.99 -5.21
C GLY A 46 -20.46 22.98 -5.01
N VAL A 47 -19.56 22.83 -5.98
CA VAL A 47 -18.39 21.95 -5.89
C VAL A 47 -17.45 22.40 -4.77
N ALA A 48 -17.18 23.72 -4.67
CA ALA A 48 -16.34 24.27 -3.62
C ALA A 48 -16.94 24.10 -2.22
N LEU A 49 -18.27 24.21 -2.07
CA LEU A 49 -18.98 23.97 -0.81
C LEU A 49 -18.93 22.49 -0.40
N LEU A 50 -19.20 21.57 -1.34
CA LEU A 50 -19.08 20.13 -1.08
C LEU A 50 -17.65 19.75 -0.68
N ALA A 51 -16.66 20.26 -1.40
CA ALA A 51 -15.25 20.01 -1.09
C ALA A 51 -14.86 20.54 0.31
N ALA A 52 -15.38 21.71 0.71
CA ALA A 52 -15.16 22.24 2.05
C ALA A 52 -15.74 21.30 3.12
N GLY A 53 -16.97 20.83 2.93
CA GLY A 53 -17.63 19.90 3.88
C GLY A 53 -16.96 18.52 3.94
N MET A 54 -16.39 18.03 2.84
CA MET A 54 -15.68 16.74 2.82
C MET A 54 -14.32 16.79 3.53
N THR A 55 -13.68 17.97 3.59
CA THR A 55 -12.31 18.07 4.16
C THR A 55 -12.21 17.63 5.61
N PRO A 56 -13.09 18.05 6.57
CA PRO A 56 -13.04 17.55 7.94
C PRO A 56 -13.22 16.04 8.04
N LEU A 57 -14.10 15.43 7.21
CA LEU A 57 -14.31 13.99 7.21
C LEU A 57 -13.08 13.23 6.74
N LEU A 58 -12.40 13.73 5.70
CA LEU A 58 -11.16 13.14 5.24
C LEU A 58 -10.02 13.34 6.27
N ALA A 59 -10.00 14.47 6.97
CA ALA A 59 -9.01 14.74 8.01
C ALA A 59 -9.15 13.78 9.21
N ILE A 60 -10.38 13.50 9.67
CA ILE A 60 -10.61 12.52 10.74
C ILE A 60 -10.33 11.09 10.28
N ALA A 61 -10.66 10.75 9.03
CA ALA A 61 -10.34 9.45 8.46
C ALA A 61 -8.80 9.26 8.41
N LEU A 62 -8.05 10.26 7.92
CA LEU A 62 -6.60 10.26 7.93
C LEU A 62 -6.04 10.10 9.35
N PHE A 63 -6.60 10.81 10.33
CA PHE A 63 -6.18 10.72 11.73
C PHE A 63 -6.29 9.29 12.26
N PHE A 64 -7.46 8.63 12.14
CA PHE A 64 -7.68 7.28 12.66
C PHE A 64 -6.94 6.17 11.91
N THR A 65 -6.33 6.47 10.76
CA THR A 65 -5.38 5.52 10.14
C THR A 65 -4.06 5.44 10.90
N PHE A 66 -3.72 6.44 11.70
CA PHE A 66 -2.41 6.61 12.37
C PHE A 66 -1.22 6.41 11.41
N SER A 67 -1.42 6.75 10.12
CA SER A 67 -0.41 6.62 9.07
C SER A 67 0.45 7.88 8.97
N ARG A 68 1.61 7.86 9.61
CA ARG A 68 2.59 8.97 9.56
C ARG A 68 3.05 9.26 8.13
N GLY A 69 3.29 8.19 7.33
CA GLY A 69 3.68 8.30 5.93
C GLY A 69 2.65 9.09 5.10
N SER A 70 1.37 8.76 5.26
CA SER A 70 0.28 9.43 4.55
C SER A 70 0.10 10.89 4.99
N ILE A 71 0.24 11.18 6.29
CA ILE A 71 0.18 12.55 6.84
C ILE A 71 1.33 13.39 6.26
N LEU A 72 2.56 12.88 6.30
CA LEU A 72 3.73 13.58 5.78
C LEU A 72 3.65 13.79 4.26
N ALA A 73 3.33 12.74 3.51
CA ALA A 73 3.17 12.83 2.07
C ALA A 73 2.06 13.84 1.68
N GLY A 74 0.92 13.82 2.40
CA GLY A 74 -0.16 14.78 2.21
C GLY A 74 0.26 16.23 2.49
N ALA A 75 1.00 16.46 3.58
CA ALA A 75 1.53 17.78 3.92
C ALA A 75 2.50 18.31 2.85
N ILE A 76 3.42 17.46 2.37
CA ILE A 76 4.35 17.82 1.27
C ILE A 76 3.55 18.09 -0.01
N GLY A 77 2.59 17.25 -0.36
CA GLY A 77 1.73 17.46 -1.54
C GLY A 77 0.97 18.78 -1.48
N LEU A 78 0.44 19.14 -0.31
CA LEU A 78 -0.26 20.41 -0.11
C LEU A 78 0.70 21.60 -0.27
N ALA A 79 1.92 21.50 0.27
CA ALA A 79 2.97 22.50 0.08
C ALA A 79 3.36 22.66 -1.40
N VAL A 80 3.51 21.55 -2.13
CA VAL A 80 3.76 21.53 -3.58
C VAL A 80 2.60 22.19 -4.33
N TYR A 81 1.34 21.85 -3.97
CA TYR A 81 0.17 22.49 -4.56
C TYR A 81 0.23 24.01 -4.38
N VAL A 82 0.39 24.50 -3.16
CA VAL A 82 0.44 25.95 -2.87
C VAL A 82 1.59 26.62 -3.61
N GLY A 83 2.77 26.02 -3.62
CA GLY A 83 3.96 26.56 -4.28
C GLY A 83 3.85 26.61 -5.80
N VAL A 84 3.33 25.55 -6.42
CA VAL A 84 3.16 25.45 -7.88
C VAL A 84 1.90 26.18 -8.35
N ALA A 85 0.73 25.84 -7.81
CA ALA A 85 -0.56 26.37 -8.27
C ALA A 85 -0.74 27.87 -7.93
N ARG A 86 -0.29 28.32 -6.75
CA ARG A 86 -0.49 29.69 -6.23
C ARG A 86 -1.94 30.15 -6.41
N PRO A 87 -2.93 29.41 -5.86
CA PRO A 87 -4.33 29.68 -6.09
C PRO A 87 -4.71 31.07 -5.54
N LYS A 88 -5.46 31.84 -6.31
CA LYS A 88 -5.90 33.18 -5.87
C LYS A 88 -6.83 33.14 -4.65
N GLY A 89 -7.58 32.07 -4.48
CA GLY A 89 -8.46 31.84 -3.35
C GLY A 89 -7.81 31.06 -2.20
N LEU A 90 -6.46 31.07 -2.08
CA LEU A 90 -5.76 30.36 -1.02
C LEU A 90 -6.34 30.67 0.37
N LEU A 91 -6.56 31.97 0.66
CA LEU A 91 -7.09 32.40 1.95
C LEU A 91 -8.51 31.87 2.19
N SER A 92 -9.36 31.87 1.16
CA SER A 92 -10.70 31.27 1.24
C SER A 92 -10.65 29.78 1.50
N GLY A 93 -9.71 29.05 0.86
CA GLY A 93 -9.48 27.64 1.12
C GLY A 93 -9.04 27.36 2.55
N VAL A 94 -8.06 28.11 3.05
CA VAL A 94 -7.54 28.01 4.43
C VAL A 94 -8.64 28.26 5.47
N ILE A 95 -9.39 29.35 5.33
CA ILE A 95 -10.48 29.72 6.26
C ILE A 95 -11.59 28.66 6.26
N ALA A 96 -11.92 28.13 5.09
CA ALA A 96 -13.01 27.16 4.96
C ALA A 96 -12.65 25.77 5.50
N THR A 97 -11.39 25.34 5.42
CA THR A 97 -11.03 23.95 5.69
C THR A 97 -10.28 23.75 6.99
N ILE A 98 -9.28 24.58 7.31
CA ILE A 98 -8.37 24.34 8.44
C ILE A 98 -9.06 24.43 9.80
N PRO A 99 -9.87 25.46 10.14
CA PRO A 99 -10.46 25.56 11.47
C PRO A 99 -11.39 24.39 11.80
N ALA A 100 -12.29 24.05 10.89
CA ALA A 100 -13.24 22.96 11.09
C ALA A 100 -12.54 21.59 11.18
N SER A 101 -11.57 21.33 10.30
CA SER A 101 -10.78 20.10 10.35
C SER A 101 -9.92 20.02 11.62
N GLY A 102 -9.33 21.13 12.05
CA GLY A 102 -8.53 21.20 13.28
C GLY A 102 -9.37 20.89 14.53
N VAL A 103 -10.55 21.50 14.65
CA VAL A 103 -11.48 21.21 15.75
C VAL A 103 -11.86 19.74 15.79
N LEU A 104 -12.19 19.14 14.63
CA LEU A 104 -12.59 17.73 14.56
C LEU A 104 -11.43 16.79 14.89
N VAL A 105 -10.22 17.05 14.39
CA VAL A 105 -9.02 16.23 14.71
C VAL A 105 -8.67 16.35 16.20
N VAL A 106 -8.78 17.54 16.81
CA VAL A 106 -8.58 17.70 18.27
C VAL A 106 -9.66 16.96 19.06
N ALA A 107 -10.92 17.00 18.62
CA ALA A 107 -11.98 16.23 19.25
C ALA A 107 -11.73 14.71 19.13
N ALA A 108 -11.27 14.24 17.97
CA ALA A 108 -10.87 12.86 17.76
C ALA A 108 -9.69 12.46 18.65
N TYR A 109 -8.67 13.31 18.74
CA TYR A 109 -7.50 13.06 19.62
C TYR A 109 -7.88 12.95 21.10
N LYS A 110 -8.94 13.67 21.54
CA LYS A 110 -9.48 13.58 22.92
C LYS A 110 -10.39 12.38 23.12
N ALA A 111 -10.82 11.72 22.06
CA ALA A 111 -11.71 10.56 22.10
C ALA A 111 -10.92 9.27 22.39
N ASN A 112 -10.29 9.22 23.55
CA ASN A 112 -9.29 8.22 23.96
C ASN A 112 -9.78 6.76 23.98
N LEU A 113 -11.09 6.51 24.02
CA LEU A 113 -11.64 5.16 23.95
C LEU A 113 -11.74 4.65 22.51
N LEU A 114 -11.64 5.53 21.50
CA LEU A 114 -11.62 5.17 20.08
C LEU A 114 -10.21 4.86 19.57
N ASP A 115 -9.20 5.25 20.34
CA ASP A 115 -7.77 5.08 19.99
C ASP A 115 -7.17 3.83 20.65
N THR A 116 -8.02 2.94 21.17
CA THR A 116 -7.63 1.68 21.83
C THR A 116 -7.69 0.51 20.87
N LEU A 117 -7.08 -0.59 21.28
CA LEU A 117 -7.08 -1.84 20.53
C LEU A 117 -8.47 -2.52 20.44
N ASP A 118 -9.41 -2.18 21.32
CA ASP A 118 -10.78 -2.68 21.29
C ASP A 118 -11.79 -1.55 21.58
N PRO A 119 -12.20 -0.77 20.56
CA PRO A 119 -13.13 0.35 20.73
C PRO A 119 -14.60 -0.07 20.75
N THR A 120 -14.93 -1.32 21.12
CA THR A 120 -16.30 -1.89 21.04
C THR A 120 -17.11 -1.73 22.32
N THR A 121 -16.53 -1.19 23.39
CA THR A 121 -17.23 -0.98 24.66
C THR A 121 -18.41 0.02 24.52
N PRO A 122 -19.49 -0.10 25.32
CA PRO A 122 -20.58 0.85 25.30
C PRO A 122 -20.15 2.30 25.51
N ALA A 123 -19.12 2.53 26.31
CA ALA A 123 -18.54 3.86 26.52
C ALA A 123 -17.84 4.39 25.27
N ALA A 124 -17.09 3.55 24.55
CA ALA A 124 -16.46 3.89 23.28
C ALA A 124 -17.51 4.20 22.21
N VAL A 125 -18.58 3.40 22.12
CA VAL A 125 -19.71 3.65 21.21
C VAL A 125 -20.36 5.02 21.51
N ALA A 126 -20.62 5.33 22.77
CA ALA A 126 -21.16 6.63 23.18
C ALA A 126 -20.20 7.78 22.83
N GLN A 127 -18.89 7.58 22.96
CA GLN A 127 -17.89 8.56 22.55
C GLN A 127 -17.86 8.73 21.03
N GLY A 128 -17.99 7.65 20.27
CA GLY A 128 -18.11 7.67 18.80
C GLY A 128 -19.32 8.47 18.33
N HIS A 129 -20.48 8.26 18.94
CA HIS A 129 -21.70 9.04 18.63
C HIS A 129 -21.51 10.53 18.90
N ARG A 130 -20.88 10.90 20.02
CA ARG A 130 -20.56 12.32 20.30
C ARG A 130 -19.63 12.92 19.24
N LEU A 131 -18.60 12.16 18.86
CA LEU A 131 -17.67 12.59 17.82
C LEU A 131 -18.37 12.74 16.45
N ALA A 132 -19.34 11.89 16.13
CA ALA A 132 -20.14 12.00 14.90
C ALA A 132 -20.96 13.30 14.87
N TRP A 133 -21.54 13.74 16.00
CA TRP A 133 -22.20 15.04 16.08
C TRP A 133 -21.24 16.22 15.92
N VAL A 134 -20.05 16.14 16.50
CA VAL A 134 -18.99 17.15 16.28
C VAL A 134 -18.58 17.16 14.81
N ALA A 135 -18.45 16.01 14.17
CA ALA A 135 -18.13 15.91 12.74
C ALA A 135 -19.21 16.57 11.88
N ALA A 136 -20.50 16.30 12.16
CA ALA A 136 -21.60 16.95 11.46
C ALA A 136 -21.56 18.49 11.63
N GLY A 137 -21.31 18.97 12.83
CA GLY A 137 -21.13 20.41 13.11
C GLY A 137 -19.95 21.01 12.35
N CYS A 138 -18.80 20.30 12.29
CA CYS A 138 -17.62 20.75 11.55
C CYS A 138 -17.86 20.78 10.04
N VAL A 139 -18.60 19.82 9.48
CA VAL A 139 -19.01 19.81 8.07
C VAL A 139 -19.85 21.05 7.76
N VAL A 140 -20.88 21.30 8.56
CA VAL A 140 -21.75 22.48 8.39
C VAL A 140 -20.94 23.78 8.52
N ALA A 141 -20.05 23.87 9.51
CA ALA A 141 -19.20 25.02 9.71
C ALA A 141 -18.26 25.28 8.52
N ALA A 142 -17.63 24.23 7.98
CA ALA A 142 -16.76 24.34 6.80
C ALA A 142 -17.53 24.84 5.57
N ILE A 143 -18.75 24.31 5.34
CA ILE A 143 -19.64 24.77 4.26
C ILE A 143 -20.02 26.23 4.46
N ALA A 144 -20.43 26.62 5.67
CA ALA A 144 -20.83 27.99 6.00
C ALA A 144 -19.66 28.98 5.83
N LEU A 145 -18.46 28.62 6.31
CA LEU A 145 -17.24 29.42 6.14
C LEU A 145 -16.89 29.59 4.65
N ARG A 146 -16.99 28.50 3.84
CA ARG A 146 -16.75 28.58 2.40
C ARG A 146 -17.79 29.43 1.69
N ALA A 147 -19.06 29.35 2.09
CA ALA A 147 -20.12 30.20 1.57
C ALA A 147 -19.88 31.67 1.91
N ALA A 148 -19.53 31.99 3.16
CA ALA A 148 -19.16 33.33 3.58
C ALA A 148 -17.97 33.88 2.78
N CYS A 149 -16.92 33.07 2.59
CA CYS A 149 -15.79 33.44 1.75
C CYS A 149 -16.23 33.71 0.29
N ALA A 150 -17.16 32.92 -0.27
CA ALA A 150 -17.63 33.10 -1.63
C ALA A 150 -18.37 34.43 -1.84
N TRP A 151 -19.04 34.92 -0.81
CA TRP A 151 -19.77 36.20 -0.84
C TRP A 151 -18.91 37.40 -0.47
N LEU A 152 -18.07 37.29 0.53
CA LEU A 152 -17.32 38.41 1.11
C LEU A 152 -15.91 38.54 0.55
N LEU A 153 -15.17 37.43 0.45
CA LEU A 153 -13.74 37.42 0.18
C LEU A 153 -13.38 37.19 -1.30
N ASP A 154 -14.05 36.23 -1.95
CA ASP A 154 -13.74 35.86 -3.35
C ASP A 154 -13.92 37.03 -4.34
N PRO A 155 -14.95 37.91 -4.22
CA PRO A 155 -15.06 39.09 -5.07
C PRO A 155 -13.88 40.06 -4.92
N LEU A 156 -13.38 40.26 -3.69
CA LEU A 156 -12.23 41.11 -3.42
C LEU A 156 -10.94 40.52 -4.01
N LEU A 157 -10.76 39.20 -3.87
CA LEU A 157 -9.61 38.48 -4.43
C LEU A 157 -9.62 38.45 -5.96
N ARG A 158 -10.80 38.42 -6.61
CA ARG A 158 -10.96 38.52 -8.07
C ARG A 158 -10.59 39.91 -8.60
N ARG A 159 -10.94 40.98 -7.89
CA ARG A 159 -10.69 42.37 -8.30
C ARG A 159 -9.23 42.80 -8.14
N GLY A 160 -8.33 41.93 -7.71
CA GLY A 160 -6.93 42.26 -7.49
C GLY A 160 -6.72 43.16 -6.27
N GLY A 161 -7.31 42.76 -5.13
CA GLY A 161 -7.28 43.54 -3.87
C GLY A 161 -5.89 43.95 -3.38
N ALA A 162 -5.81 44.64 -2.26
CA ALA A 162 -4.63 45.33 -1.69
C ALA A 162 -3.28 44.58 -1.77
N LEU A 163 -3.32 43.23 -1.74
CA LEU A 163 -2.13 42.37 -1.94
C LEU A 163 -1.55 42.43 -3.35
N GLY A 164 -2.34 42.76 -4.38
CA GLY A 164 -1.85 42.97 -5.74
C GLY A 164 -1.08 44.27 -5.95
N ARG A 165 -1.21 45.21 -5.03
CA ARG A 165 -0.49 46.49 -5.04
C ARG A 165 0.89 46.41 -4.38
N VAL A 166 1.19 45.32 -3.65
CA VAL A 166 2.53 45.14 -3.06
C VAL A 166 3.49 44.69 -4.18
N PRO A 167 4.57 45.47 -4.41
CA PRO A 167 5.57 45.09 -5.40
C PRO A 167 6.11 43.69 -5.18
N THR A 168 6.31 42.95 -6.26
CA THR A 168 6.80 41.57 -6.18
C THR A 168 8.12 41.43 -5.43
N LYS A 169 8.97 42.45 -5.49
CA LYS A 169 10.22 42.52 -4.73
C LYS A 169 9.95 42.58 -3.21
N THR A 170 9.04 43.43 -2.75
CA THR A 170 8.68 43.59 -1.34
C THR A 170 8.02 42.29 -0.81
N ARG A 171 7.15 41.65 -1.62
CA ARG A 171 6.53 40.37 -1.22
C ARG A 171 7.55 39.23 -1.12
N ARG A 172 8.53 39.18 -2.04
CA ARG A 172 9.63 38.20 -1.96
C ARG A 172 10.54 38.48 -0.76
N ALA A 173 10.84 39.72 -0.48
CA ALA A 173 11.62 40.11 0.69
C ALA A 173 10.90 39.78 2.00
N ALA A 174 9.58 40.05 2.09
CA ALA A 174 8.77 39.69 3.26
C ALA A 174 8.69 38.19 3.48
N LEU A 175 8.45 37.41 2.40
CA LEU A 175 8.43 35.93 2.48
C LEU A 175 9.82 35.36 2.82
N GLY A 176 10.88 35.94 2.27
CA GLY A 176 12.27 35.61 2.62
C GLY A 176 12.60 35.93 4.08
N GLY A 177 12.16 37.08 4.55
CA GLY A 177 12.32 37.48 5.95
C GLY A 177 11.58 36.56 6.92
N ILE A 178 10.30 36.23 6.63
CA ILE A 178 9.52 35.27 7.42
C ILE A 178 10.19 33.90 7.40
N GLY A 179 10.65 33.44 6.22
CA GLY A 179 11.37 32.19 6.10
C GLY A 179 12.70 32.18 6.88
N ALA A 180 13.45 33.25 6.84
CA ALA A 180 14.68 33.40 7.61
C ALA A 180 14.42 33.41 9.14
N VAL A 181 13.41 34.15 9.60
CA VAL A 181 13.01 34.14 11.01
C VAL A 181 12.54 32.76 11.46
N ALA A 182 11.72 32.08 10.64
CA ALA A 182 11.28 30.70 10.92
C ALA A 182 12.46 29.72 10.98
N LEU A 183 13.43 29.84 10.06
CA LEU A 183 14.65 29.02 10.06
C LEU A 183 15.51 29.29 11.29
N VAL A 184 15.75 30.55 11.64
CA VAL A 184 16.51 30.93 12.84
C VAL A 184 15.81 30.41 14.09
N ALA A 185 14.48 30.58 14.19
CA ALA A 185 13.71 30.05 15.31
C ALA A 185 13.81 28.53 15.40
N ALA A 186 13.68 27.82 14.27
CA ALA A 186 13.83 26.36 14.22
C ALA A 186 15.23 25.92 14.68
N LEU A 187 16.27 26.57 14.19
CA LEU A 187 17.65 26.29 14.60
C LEU A 187 17.87 26.56 16.09
N SER A 188 17.35 27.68 16.59
CA SER A 188 17.47 28.08 18.01
C SER A 188 16.68 27.19 18.95
N LEU A 189 15.56 26.61 18.49
CA LEU A 189 14.74 25.64 19.23
C LEU A 189 15.27 24.20 19.15
N GLY A 190 16.44 23.99 18.55
CA GLY A 190 17.10 22.69 18.50
C GLY A 190 16.52 21.75 17.44
N ALA A 191 15.86 22.27 16.41
CA ALA A 191 15.33 21.44 15.32
C ALA A 191 16.36 20.47 14.71
N PRO A 192 17.64 20.84 14.49
CA PRO A 192 18.63 19.88 14.00
C PRO A 192 18.84 18.68 14.92
N HIS A 193 18.89 18.92 16.24
CA HIS A 193 19.01 17.84 17.24
C HIS A 193 17.74 16.99 17.32
N ALA A 194 16.57 17.61 17.18
CA ALA A 194 15.31 16.86 17.10
C ALA A 194 15.28 16.01 15.84
N VAL A 195 15.62 16.55 14.67
CA VAL A 195 15.70 15.80 13.41
C VAL A 195 16.72 14.68 13.50
N ALA A 196 17.89 14.92 14.09
CA ALA A 196 18.90 13.86 14.26
C ALA A 196 18.38 12.72 15.15
N ARG A 197 17.75 13.02 16.28
CA ARG A 197 17.15 11.99 17.16
C ARG A 197 16.05 11.19 16.46
N GLU A 198 15.19 11.88 15.71
CA GLU A 198 14.14 11.19 14.92
C GLU A 198 14.75 10.34 13.81
N TRP A 199 15.84 10.80 13.20
CA TRP A 199 16.58 10.04 12.19
C TRP A 199 17.27 8.81 12.79
N ASP A 200 17.94 8.96 13.93
CA ASP A 200 18.57 7.85 14.66
C ASP A 200 17.52 6.83 15.12
N GLY A 201 16.39 7.32 15.64
CA GLY A 201 15.22 6.49 15.96
C GLY A 201 14.65 5.76 14.76
N PHE A 202 14.58 6.44 13.60
CA PHE A 202 14.11 5.83 12.35
C PHE A 202 15.07 4.75 11.84
N ILE A 203 16.37 4.99 11.82
CA ILE A 203 17.37 4.01 11.33
C ILE A 203 17.55 2.85 12.31
N GLY A 204 17.65 3.14 13.62
CA GLY A 204 17.91 2.16 14.66
C GLY A 204 16.66 1.49 15.23
N GLY A 205 15.47 1.91 14.80
CA GLY A 205 14.21 1.63 15.45
C GLY A 205 13.77 0.18 15.40
N ALA A 206 13.66 -0.41 16.58
CA ALA A 206 12.86 -1.62 16.79
C ALA A 206 11.38 -1.36 16.42
N PRO A 207 10.60 -2.42 16.14
CA PRO A 207 9.16 -2.29 15.88
C PRO A 207 8.47 -1.51 17.01
N THR A 208 7.52 -0.66 16.65
CA THR A 208 6.74 0.15 17.59
C THR A 208 6.15 -0.72 18.69
N LYS A 209 6.56 -0.50 19.93
CA LYS A 209 5.88 -1.06 21.10
C LYS A 209 4.73 -0.13 21.45
N LEU A 210 3.48 -0.58 21.28
CA LEU A 210 2.31 0.17 21.70
C LEU A 210 2.33 0.32 23.23
N SER A 211 2.56 1.53 23.72
CA SER A 211 2.46 1.82 25.15
C SER A 211 1.00 1.75 25.60
N GLY A 212 0.65 0.72 26.36
CA GLY A 212 -0.68 0.60 26.97
C GLY A 212 -1.86 0.45 26.00
N GLY A 213 -1.62 0.08 24.74
CA GLY A 213 -2.66 -0.09 23.74
C GLY A 213 -3.18 1.21 23.10
N ASP A 214 -2.57 2.36 23.39
CA ASP A 214 -2.93 3.66 22.83
C ASP A 214 -2.28 3.85 21.44
N LEU A 215 -3.10 3.85 20.40
CA LEU A 215 -2.67 4.01 19.00
C LEU A 215 -2.09 5.39 18.69
N ARG A 216 -2.39 6.43 19.49
CA ARG A 216 -1.85 7.78 19.32
C ARG A 216 -0.34 7.83 19.50
N SER A 217 0.21 6.93 20.31
CA SER A 217 1.67 6.79 20.51
C SER A 217 2.42 6.57 19.19
N ARG A 218 1.77 5.95 18.18
CA ARG A 218 2.33 5.77 16.85
C ARG A 218 2.62 7.07 16.11
N LEU A 219 1.87 8.14 16.39
CA LEU A 219 2.07 9.44 15.71
C LEU A 219 3.37 10.13 16.12
N THR A 220 3.88 9.81 17.32
CA THR A 220 5.11 10.40 17.90
C THR A 220 6.28 9.43 17.96
N ASP A 221 6.07 8.16 17.57
CA ASP A 221 7.12 7.14 17.55
C ASP A 221 7.96 7.29 16.27
N PRO A 222 9.28 7.51 16.36
CA PRO A 222 10.15 7.66 15.18
C PRO A 222 10.49 6.34 14.48
N SER A 223 10.04 5.18 15.00
CA SER A 223 10.37 3.87 14.44
C SER A 223 9.98 3.74 12.96
N ASN A 224 10.73 2.94 12.22
CA ASN A 224 10.47 2.63 10.81
C ASN A 224 9.63 1.35 10.61
N ASP A 225 9.12 0.74 11.67
CA ASP A 225 8.39 -0.54 11.66
C ASP A 225 9.17 -1.68 10.95
N GLY A 226 10.51 -1.65 11.00
CA GLY A 226 11.40 -2.64 10.37
C GLY A 226 11.69 -2.40 8.89
N ARG A 227 11.25 -1.30 8.30
CA ARG A 227 11.45 -1.00 6.87
C ARG A 227 12.91 -0.93 6.44
N THR A 228 13.81 -0.46 7.30
CA THR A 228 15.24 -0.41 6.99
C THR A 228 15.82 -1.79 6.70
N GLU A 229 15.39 -2.83 7.41
CA GLU A 229 15.79 -4.20 7.14
C GLU A 229 15.27 -4.68 5.77
N LEU A 230 13.98 -4.38 5.47
CA LEU A 230 13.38 -4.69 4.17
C LEU A 230 14.16 -4.04 3.01
N TRP A 231 14.52 -2.79 3.18
CA TRP A 231 15.28 -2.03 2.18
C TRP A 231 16.70 -2.56 1.99
N GLN A 232 17.37 -2.94 3.08
CA GLN A 232 18.70 -3.57 3.02
C GLN A 232 18.65 -4.91 2.26
N VAL A 233 17.61 -5.72 2.49
CA VAL A 233 17.42 -6.97 1.75
C VAL A 233 17.18 -6.70 0.26
N ALA A 234 16.36 -5.69 -0.08
CA ALA A 234 16.15 -5.30 -1.47
C ALA A 234 17.47 -4.87 -2.16
N LEU A 235 18.30 -4.09 -1.47
CA LEU A 235 19.62 -3.68 -1.99
C LEU A 235 20.54 -4.87 -2.21
N LYS A 236 20.60 -5.84 -1.28
CA LYS A 236 21.34 -7.09 -1.48
C LYS A 236 20.84 -7.87 -2.71
N GLY A 237 19.53 -7.86 -2.96
CA GLY A 237 18.96 -8.49 -4.15
C GLY A 237 19.45 -7.82 -5.44
N PHE A 238 19.48 -6.50 -5.45
CA PHE A 238 20.03 -5.73 -6.58
C PHE A 238 21.52 -6.01 -6.79
N ASP A 239 22.32 -6.02 -5.73
CA ASP A 239 23.76 -6.27 -5.81
C ASP A 239 24.08 -7.66 -6.41
N ARG A 240 23.22 -8.66 -6.18
CA ARG A 240 23.37 -10.01 -6.75
C ARG A 240 23.06 -10.08 -8.25
N ALA A 241 22.11 -9.27 -8.72
CA ALA A 241 21.64 -9.34 -10.11
C ALA A 241 21.30 -7.95 -10.67
N PRO A 242 22.26 -6.99 -10.76
CA PRO A 242 21.98 -5.60 -11.05
C PRO A 242 21.38 -5.37 -12.44
N LEU A 243 21.71 -6.22 -13.43
CA LEU A 243 21.26 -6.02 -14.80
C LEU A 243 19.85 -6.54 -15.08
N LYS A 244 19.42 -7.62 -14.42
CA LYS A 244 18.12 -8.26 -14.71
C LYS A 244 17.21 -8.43 -13.50
N GLY A 245 17.73 -8.17 -12.30
CA GLY A 245 17.02 -8.44 -11.04
C GLY A 245 16.84 -9.93 -10.74
N GLY A 246 16.15 -10.23 -9.68
CA GLY A 246 15.78 -11.59 -9.25
C GLY A 246 14.59 -12.18 -10.00
N GLY A 247 13.80 -11.34 -10.67
CA GLY A 247 12.51 -11.69 -11.27
C GLY A 247 11.35 -10.95 -10.60
N ALA A 248 10.31 -10.63 -11.36
CA ALA A 248 9.12 -9.98 -10.82
C ALA A 248 8.44 -10.87 -9.77
N GLY A 249 8.04 -10.29 -8.62
CA GLY A 249 7.37 -11.00 -7.53
C GLY A 249 8.29 -11.88 -6.68
N THR A 250 9.63 -11.80 -6.84
CA THR A 250 10.57 -12.66 -6.10
C THR A 250 11.10 -12.06 -4.81
N TYR A 251 10.60 -10.89 -4.40
CA TYR A 251 11.09 -10.24 -3.18
C TYR A 251 10.88 -11.12 -1.93
N GLN A 252 9.76 -11.80 -1.82
CA GLN A 252 9.48 -12.72 -0.70
C GLN A 252 10.53 -13.82 -0.60
N THR A 253 10.88 -14.45 -1.72
CA THR A 253 11.92 -15.49 -1.75
C THR A 253 13.29 -14.96 -1.30
N LEU A 254 13.64 -13.75 -1.74
CA LEU A 254 14.85 -13.06 -1.30
C LEU A 254 14.80 -12.76 0.20
N TRP A 255 13.67 -12.24 0.69
CA TRP A 255 13.45 -11.96 2.11
C TRP A 255 13.62 -13.21 2.97
N ASN A 256 13.02 -14.32 2.58
CA ASN A 256 13.07 -15.58 3.32
C ASN A 256 14.52 -16.06 3.55
N VAL A 257 15.38 -15.87 2.55
CA VAL A 257 16.82 -16.24 2.66
C VAL A 257 17.61 -15.26 3.51
N GLU A 258 17.32 -13.95 3.42
CA GLU A 258 18.17 -12.88 3.95
C GLU A 258 17.70 -12.28 5.27
N ARG A 259 16.48 -12.57 5.70
CA ARG A 259 15.87 -12.02 6.92
C ARG A 259 16.64 -12.41 8.19
N SER A 260 16.71 -11.48 9.13
CA SER A 260 17.34 -11.70 10.44
C SER A 260 16.37 -12.22 11.51
N ARG A 261 15.06 -12.18 11.23
CA ARG A 261 13.97 -12.53 12.17
C ARG A 261 12.87 -13.31 11.46
N PRO A 262 12.14 -14.20 12.17
CA PRO A 262 11.06 -15.00 11.59
C PRO A 262 9.80 -14.12 11.39
N ALA A 263 9.84 -13.21 10.43
CA ALA A 263 8.71 -12.38 10.04
C ALA A 263 8.32 -12.67 8.59
N TYR A 264 7.04 -12.88 8.35
CA TYR A 264 6.49 -13.05 7.01
C TYR A 264 6.35 -11.70 6.33
N VAL A 265 6.99 -11.54 5.17
CA VAL A 265 6.96 -10.31 4.38
C VAL A 265 7.02 -10.65 2.89
N ILE A 266 6.12 -10.08 2.10
CA ILE A 266 6.03 -10.30 0.65
C ILE A 266 6.56 -9.12 -0.18
N ASN A 267 6.67 -7.92 0.41
CA ASN A 267 7.05 -6.70 -0.31
C ASN A 267 8.19 -5.96 0.40
N ALA A 268 9.00 -5.23 -0.37
CA ALA A 268 10.02 -4.34 0.18
C ALA A 268 9.47 -3.09 0.88
N HIS A 269 8.16 -2.83 0.86
CA HIS A 269 7.54 -1.58 1.31
C HIS A 269 8.19 -0.34 0.66
N SER A 270 8.60 -0.47 -0.59
CA SER A 270 9.13 0.60 -1.44
C SER A 270 9.08 0.16 -2.89
N LEU A 271 8.27 0.82 -3.71
CA LEU A 271 8.20 0.59 -5.16
C LEU A 271 9.59 0.64 -5.80
N TYR A 272 10.39 1.63 -5.42
CA TYR A 272 11.69 1.88 -6.06
C TYR A 272 12.70 0.78 -5.74
N LEU A 273 12.79 0.37 -4.48
CA LEU A 273 13.72 -0.65 -4.04
C LEU A 273 13.26 -2.06 -4.45
N GLN A 274 11.95 -2.31 -4.45
CA GLN A 274 11.38 -3.57 -4.94
C GLN A 274 11.64 -3.74 -6.44
N ALA A 275 11.33 -2.72 -7.25
CA ALA A 275 11.62 -2.77 -8.68
C ALA A 275 13.13 -2.89 -8.97
N MET A 276 13.98 -2.31 -8.13
CA MET A 276 15.43 -2.47 -8.22
C MET A 276 15.86 -3.91 -7.96
N ALA A 277 15.36 -4.54 -6.89
CA ALA A 277 15.68 -5.92 -6.54
C ALA A 277 15.13 -6.94 -7.55
N GLU A 278 13.90 -6.73 -8.00
CA GLU A 278 13.18 -7.68 -8.85
C GLU A 278 13.49 -7.53 -10.34
N LEU A 279 13.63 -6.29 -10.83
CA LEU A 279 13.75 -5.98 -12.27
C LEU A 279 15.11 -5.39 -12.65
N GLY A 280 16.00 -5.13 -11.70
CA GLY A 280 17.32 -4.57 -11.93
C GLY A 280 17.29 -3.18 -12.60
N LEU A 281 18.35 -2.82 -13.31
CA LEU A 281 18.48 -1.55 -14.01
C LEU A 281 17.36 -1.26 -15.01
N PRO A 282 16.85 -2.21 -15.82
CA PRO A 282 15.72 -1.96 -16.70
C PRO A 282 14.47 -1.48 -15.95
N GLY A 283 14.14 -2.09 -14.81
CA GLY A 283 13.02 -1.68 -13.98
C GLY A 283 13.19 -0.25 -13.44
N VAL A 284 14.38 0.05 -12.92
CA VAL A 284 14.73 1.40 -12.43
C VAL A 284 14.60 2.43 -13.56
N LEU A 285 15.15 2.16 -14.74
CA LEU A 285 15.07 3.07 -15.88
C LEU A 285 13.64 3.32 -16.33
N LEU A 286 12.80 2.27 -16.39
CA LEU A 286 11.39 2.43 -16.74
C LEU A 286 10.64 3.27 -15.70
N LEU A 287 10.91 3.07 -14.40
CA LEU A 287 10.32 3.91 -13.34
C LEU A 287 10.78 5.37 -13.44
N VAL A 288 12.07 5.61 -13.67
CA VAL A 288 12.60 6.97 -13.85
C VAL A 288 11.96 7.65 -15.07
N LEU A 289 11.79 6.93 -16.17
CA LEU A 289 11.10 7.44 -17.37
C LEU A 289 9.62 7.73 -17.08
N LEU A 290 8.92 6.84 -16.38
CA LEU A 290 7.51 7.04 -16.02
C LEU A 290 7.34 8.28 -15.13
N VAL A 291 8.05 8.31 -14.01
CA VAL A 291 8.00 9.41 -13.03
C VAL A 291 8.46 10.72 -13.68
N GLY A 292 9.57 10.68 -14.43
CA GLY A 292 10.12 11.84 -15.14
C GLY A 292 9.16 12.38 -16.20
N SER A 293 8.48 11.51 -16.95
CA SER A 293 7.47 11.89 -17.94
C SER A 293 6.27 12.57 -17.29
N ILE A 294 5.75 12.00 -16.20
CA ILE A 294 4.61 12.56 -15.44
C ILE A 294 4.98 13.94 -14.89
N LEU A 295 6.07 14.04 -14.14
CA LEU A 295 6.49 15.29 -13.52
C LEU A 295 6.89 16.33 -14.55
N GLY A 296 7.66 15.95 -15.57
CA GLY A 296 8.07 16.84 -16.67
C GLY A 296 6.88 17.41 -17.42
N GLY A 297 5.92 16.56 -17.80
CA GLY A 297 4.68 16.99 -18.46
C GLY A 297 3.84 17.92 -17.59
N ILE A 298 3.69 17.63 -16.30
CA ILE A 298 2.97 18.49 -15.35
C ILE A 298 3.68 19.85 -15.20
N VAL A 299 5.01 19.88 -15.05
CA VAL A 299 5.81 21.11 -14.92
C VAL A 299 5.65 21.99 -16.15
N VAL A 300 5.74 21.43 -17.36
CA VAL A 300 5.54 22.18 -18.60
C VAL A 300 4.14 22.81 -18.63
N ARG A 301 3.12 22.06 -18.28
CA ARG A 301 1.72 22.51 -18.32
C ARG A 301 1.32 23.43 -17.17
N ALA A 302 1.97 23.29 -16.02
CA ALA A 302 1.78 24.20 -14.90
C ALA A 302 2.35 25.61 -15.14
N ARG A 303 3.08 25.84 -16.25
CA ARG A 303 3.52 27.17 -16.68
C ARG A 303 2.43 27.96 -17.41
N GLY A 304 1.37 27.31 -17.88
CA GLY A 304 0.29 27.92 -18.67
C GLY A 304 -0.92 28.41 -17.85
N SER A 305 -2.00 28.73 -18.56
CA SER A 305 -3.28 29.23 -18.01
C SER A 305 -3.97 28.25 -17.05
N SER A 306 -3.70 26.96 -17.20
CA SER A 306 -4.26 25.88 -16.36
C SER A 306 -3.35 25.47 -15.18
N ARG A 307 -2.44 26.33 -14.80
CA ARG A 307 -1.47 26.12 -13.73
C ARG A 307 -2.08 25.56 -12.43
N VAL A 308 -3.25 26.09 -12.05
CA VAL A 308 -3.91 25.69 -10.80
C VAL A 308 -4.34 24.22 -10.86
N LEU A 309 -4.91 23.79 -11.98
CA LEU A 309 -5.29 22.39 -12.21
C LEU A 309 -4.07 21.47 -12.25
N TYR A 310 -3.06 21.81 -13.05
CA TYR A 310 -1.85 20.98 -13.15
C TYR A 310 -1.02 20.98 -11.87
N GLY A 311 -1.09 22.04 -11.08
CA GLY A 311 -0.54 22.07 -9.74
C GLY A 311 -1.22 21.07 -8.79
N ALA A 312 -2.56 20.89 -8.91
CA ALA A 312 -3.29 19.90 -8.14
C ALA A 312 -2.92 18.46 -8.58
N VAL A 313 -2.93 18.20 -9.90
CA VAL A 313 -2.51 16.89 -10.43
C VAL A 313 -1.07 16.57 -10.03
N GLY A 314 -0.17 17.55 -10.08
CA GLY A 314 1.22 17.40 -9.65
C GLY A 314 1.36 17.09 -8.17
N ALA A 315 0.56 17.75 -7.33
CA ALA A 315 0.53 17.46 -5.89
C ALA A 315 0.08 16.02 -5.62
N LEU A 316 -0.98 15.54 -6.28
CA LEU A 316 -1.42 14.13 -6.17
C LEU A 316 -0.33 13.15 -6.60
N ALA A 317 0.32 13.41 -7.73
CA ALA A 317 1.41 12.58 -8.21
C ALA A 317 2.58 12.54 -7.20
N VAL A 318 2.94 13.69 -6.61
CA VAL A 318 3.99 13.76 -5.59
C VAL A 318 3.60 13.00 -4.32
N VAL A 319 2.34 13.15 -3.85
CA VAL A 319 1.84 12.40 -2.67
C VAL A 319 1.98 10.90 -2.90
N TRP A 320 1.52 10.41 -4.05
CA TRP A 320 1.62 8.99 -4.41
C TRP A 320 3.07 8.54 -4.53
N MET A 321 3.93 9.28 -5.23
CA MET A 321 5.35 8.93 -5.42
C MET A 321 6.11 8.85 -4.10
N LEU A 322 5.87 9.79 -3.18
CA LEU A 322 6.50 9.78 -1.86
C LEU A 322 6.04 8.59 -1.02
N HIS A 323 4.74 8.31 -1.04
CA HIS A 323 4.18 7.20 -0.27
C HIS A 323 4.59 5.84 -0.83
N ALA A 324 4.59 5.68 -2.16
CA ALA A 324 5.09 4.49 -2.84
C ALA A 324 6.59 4.21 -2.56
N GLY A 325 7.34 5.22 -2.13
CA GLY A 325 8.74 5.06 -1.69
C GLY A 325 8.90 4.42 -0.31
N VAL A 326 7.84 4.41 0.50
CA VAL A 326 7.89 3.95 1.91
C VAL A 326 6.81 2.95 2.29
N ASP A 327 5.97 2.54 1.33
CA ASP A 327 4.91 1.55 1.54
C ASP A 327 4.65 0.72 0.26
N TRP A 328 3.87 -0.36 0.38
CA TRP A 328 3.54 -1.28 -0.71
C TRP A 328 2.18 -1.02 -1.36
N ASP A 329 1.39 -0.07 -0.85
CA ASP A 329 0.02 0.22 -1.30
C ASP A 329 -0.08 0.76 -2.74
N TRP A 330 1.05 1.03 -3.39
CA TRP A 330 1.12 1.29 -4.83
C TRP A 330 0.66 0.08 -5.67
N GLU A 331 0.70 -1.14 -5.12
CA GLU A 331 0.15 -2.35 -5.74
C GLU A 331 -1.39 -2.36 -5.74
N MET A 332 -2.02 -1.54 -4.91
CA MET A 332 -3.48 -1.45 -4.84
C MET A 332 -4.04 -0.57 -5.97
N PRO A 333 -4.86 -1.15 -6.91
CA PRO A 333 -5.34 -0.42 -8.09
C PRO A 333 -6.12 0.85 -7.75
N VAL A 334 -6.86 0.87 -6.64
CA VAL A 334 -7.66 2.02 -6.19
C VAL A 334 -6.82 3.28 -5.97
N VAL A 335 -5.56 3.13 -5.59
CA VAL A 335 -4.63 4.25 -5.37
C VAL A 335 -3.94 4.62 -6.69
N THR A 336 -3.31 3.64 -7.32
CA THR A 336 -2.38 3.86 -8.43
C THR A 336 -3.08 4.25 -9.73
N LEU A 337 -4.19 3.56 -10.07
CA LEU A 337 -4.91 3.84 -11.32
C LEU A 337 -5.51 5.26 -11.36
N GLY A 338 -5.99 5.77 -10.22
CA GLY A 338 -6.51 7.14 -10.13
C GLY A 338 -5.43 8.19 -10.46
N VAL A 339 -4.23 8.00 -9.93
CA VAL A 339 -3.09 8.90 -10.19
C VAL A 339 -2.60 8.79 -11.63
N LEU A 340 -2.47 7.58 -12.15
CA LEU A 340 -2.05 7.36 -13.55
C LEU A 340 -3.07 7.91 -14.54
N ALA A 341 -4.37 7.75 -14.27
CA ALA A 341 -5.44 8.33 -15.09
C ALA A 341 -5.39 9.88 -15.10
N ALA A 342 -5.24 10.50 -13.92
CA ALA A 342 -5.10 11.95 -13.79
C ALA A 342 -3.84 12.45 -14.51
N ALA A 343 -2.72 11.75 -14.41
CA ALA A 343 -1.48 12.05 -15.11
C ALA A 343 -1.65 11.89 -16.64
N GLY A 344 -2.28 10.81 -17.09
CA GLY A 344 -2.56 10.58 -18.52
C GLY A 344 -3.44 11.67 -19.12
N LEU A 345 -4.52 12.07 -18.44
CA LEU A 345 -5.37 13.19 -18.83
C LEU A 345 -4.58 14.51 -18.83
N ALA A 346 -3.70 14.72 -17.86
CA ALA A 346 -2.85 15.88 -17.80
C ALA A 346 -1.84 15.93 -18.96
N LEU A 347 -1.35 14.80 -19.42
CA LEU A 347 -0.38 14.71 -20.51
C LEU A 347 -1.02 14.69 -21.91
N SER A 348 -2.33 14.43 -22.02
CA SER A 348 -3.03 14.36 -23.30
C SER A 348 -2.97 15.68 -24.07
N PRO A 349 -2.82 15.68 -25.41
CA PRO A 349 -2.78 16.89 -26.23
C PRO A 349 -4.09 17.68 -26.09
N ARG A 350 -4.02 19.01 -25.88
CA ARG A 350 -5.19 19.89 -25.94
C ARG A 350 -5.42 20.38 -27.35
N GLY A 351 -6.68 20.29 -27.81
CA GLY A 351 -7.10 20.48 -29.19
C GLY A 351 -7.19 21.92 -29.71
N GLU A 352 -6.19 22.78 -29.50
CA GLU A 352 -6.15 24.10 -30.14
C GLU A 352 -4.92 24.35 -31.03
N GLY A 353 -4.07 23.42 -31.17
CA GLY A 353 -3.07 23.34 -32.20
C GLY A 353 -3.10 21.93 -32.74
N ARG A 354 -3.27 21.73 -34.04
CA ARG A 354 -3.07 20.47 -34.72
C ARG A 354 -1.64 19.97 -34.39
N VAL A 355 -1.44 19.46 -33.17
CA VAL A 355 -0.42 18.45 -33.00
C VAL A 355 -0.94 17.34 -33.92
N ARG A 356 -0.30 17.14 -35.03
CA ARG A 356 -0.42 15.96 -35.90
C ARG A 356 0.06 14.77 -35.03
N GLY A 357 -0.67 14.52 -33.93
CA GLY A 357 -0.55 13.28 -33.17
C GLY A 357 -0.99 12.20 -34.15
N TRP A 358 -0.16 11.19 -34.32
CA TRP A 358 -0.54 9.98 -35.01
C TRP A 358 -1.86 9.49 -34.40
N VAL A 359 -2.96 9.74 -35.09
CA VAL A 359 -4.27 9.20 -34.75
C VAL A 359 -4.32 7.84 -35.43
N PRO A 360 -4.33 6.74 -34.67
CA PRO A 360 -4.39 5.40 -35.27
C PRO A 360 -5.57 5.32 -36.22
N GLY A 361 -5.35 4.87 -37.45
CA GLY A 361 -6.41 4.60 -38.43
C GLY A 361 -7.41 3.58 -37.84
N HIS A 362 -8.57 3.44 -38.50
CA HIS A 362 -9.65 2.56 -38.04
C HIS A 362 -9.15 1.12 -37.76
N HIS A 363 -8.37 0.56 -38.66
CA HIS A 363 -7.78 -0.78 -38.49
C HIS A 363 -6.81 -0.87 -37.28
N ALA A 364 -5.97 0.16 -37.08
CA ALA A 364 -5.07 0.19 -35.95
C ALA A 364 -5.80 0.30 -34.59
N ARG A 365 -6.96 0.99 -34.56
CA ARG A 365 -7.82 1.04 -33.36
C ARG A 365 -8.46 -0.31 -33.06
N ILE A 366 -8.91 -1.03 -34.11
CA ILE A 366 -9.45 -2.38 -33.97
C ILE A 366 -8.36 -3.32 -33.44
N VAL A 367 -7.18 -3.31 -34.06
CA VAL A 367 -6.05 -4.14 -33.63
C VAL A 367 -5.66 -3.83 -32.18
N LEU A 368 -5.56 -2.54 -31.80
CA LEU A 368 -5.28 -2.15 -30.43
C LEU A 368 -6.38 -2.61 -29.46
N GLY A 369 -7.66 -2.48 -29.88
CA GLY A 369 -8.79 -2.96 -29.09
C GLY A 369 -8.75 -4.48 -28.88
N LEU A 370 -8.43 -5.24 -29.91
CA LEU A 370 -8.27 -6.70 -29.84
C LEU A 370 -7.07 -7.09 -28.95
N LEU A 371 -5.94 -6.38 -29.05
CA LEU A 371 -4.80 -6.59 -28.18
C LEU A 371 -5.14 -6.30 -26.71
N LEU A 372 -5.88 -5.21 -26.43
CA LEU A 372 -6.34 -4.89 -25.08
C LEU A 372 -7.33 -5.97 -24.56
N LEU A 373 -8.23 -6.46 -25.41
CA LEU A 373 -9.11 -7.57 -25.04
C LEU A 373 -8.31 -8.85 -24.76
N ALA A 374 -7.29 -9.13 -25.55
CA ALA A 374 -6.42 -10.29 -25.34
C ALA A 374 -5.69 -10.21 -23.98
N THR A 375 -5.33 -9.02 -23.51
CA THR A 375 -4.73 -8.86 -22.16
C THR A 375 -5.68 -9.23 -21.03
N LEU A 376 -7.00 -9.25 -21.24
CA LEU A 376 -7.98 -9.66 -20.22
C LEU A 376 -7.96 -11.17 -19.96
N VAL A 377 -7.41 -11.98 -20.87
CA VAL A 377 -7.31 -13.44 -20.68
C VAL A 377 -6.51 -13.76 -19.42
N VAL A 378 -5.39 -13.05 -19.16
CA VAL A 378 -4.56 -13.28 -17.98
C VAL A 378 -5.31 -13.03 -16.67
N PRO A 379 -5.90 -11.84 -16.41
CA PRO A 379 -6.61 -11.61 -15.16
C PRO A 379 -7.84 -12.51 -14.99
N VAL A 380 -8.54 -12.88 -16.07
CA VAL A 380 -9.66 -13.82 -16.01
C VAL A 380 -9.16 -15.21 -15.61
N SER A 381 -8.07 -15.69 -16.19
CA SER A 381 -7.47 -16.98 -15.82
C SER A 381 -6.98 -16.97 -14.36
N VAL A 382 -6.37 -15.88 -13.91
CA VAL A 382 -5.94 -15.71 -12.51
C VAL A 382 -7.13 -15.78 -11.56
N VAL A 383 -8.22 -15.03 -11.84
CA VAL A 383 -9.42 -15.03 -11.00
C VAL A 383 -10.09 -16.41 -10.99
N GLY A 384 -10.19 -17.06 -12.15
CA GLY A 384 -10.74 -18.41 -12.27
C GLY A 384 -9.92 -19.44 -11.45
N SER A 385 -8.60 -19.42 -11.61
CA SER A 385 -7.69 -20.29 -10.84
C SER A 385 -7.79 -20.01 -9.35
N GLN A 386 -7.77 -18.74 -8.92
CA GLN A 386 -7.84 -18.35 -7.51
C GLN A 386 -9.16 -18.76 -6.85
N SER A 387 -10.28 -18.57 -7.55
CA SER A 387 -11.59 -19.00 -7.03
C SER A 387 -11.64 -20.52 -6.79
N LYS A 388 -11.09 -21.30 -7.72
CA LYS A 388 -11.04 -22.76 -7.59
C LYS A 388 -10.02 -23.23 -6.55
N LEU A 389 -8.92 -22.52 -6.40
CA LEU A 389 -7.97 -22.79 -5.32
C LEU A 389 -8.61 -22.56 -3.94
N GLY A 390 -9.34 -21.45 -3.74
CA GLY A 390 -10.05 -21.21 -2.49
C GLY A 390 -11.10 -22.30 -2.15
N GLU A 391 -11.82 -22.82 -3.16
CA GLU A 391 -12.71 -23.98 -2.98
C GLU A 391 -11.91 -25.23 -2.56
N ALA A 392 -10.75 -25.46 -3.19
CA ALA A 392 -9.89 -26.60 -2.92
C ALA A 392 -9.30 -26.57 -1.49
N GLU A 393 -8.80 -25.42 -1.07
CA GLU A 393 -8.28 -25.18 0.28
C GLU A 393 -9.37 -25.36 1.34
N HIS A 394 -10.54 -24.76 1.13
CA HIS A 394 -11.68 -24.93 2.04
C HIS A 394 -12.05 -26.40 2.19
N GLY A 395 -12.14 -27.15 1.09
CA GLY A 395 -12.40 -28.58 1.12
C GLY A 395 -11.30 -29.36 1.87
N LEU A 396 -10.04 -29.04 1.62
CA LEU A 396 -8.90 -29.67 2.31
C LEU A 396 -8.98 -29.46 3.82
N TYR A 397 -9.22 -28.22 4.29
CA TYR A 397 -9.30 -27.90 5.72
C TYR A 397 -10.55 -28.50 6.36
N ALA A 398 -11.67 -28.58 5.63
CA ALA A 398 -12.87 -29.30 6.10
C ALA A 398 -12.70 -30.83 6.14
N GLY A 399 -11.60 -31.36 5.59
CA GLY A 399 -11.37 -32.80 5.51
C GLY A 399 -12.05 -33.48 4.31
N ASP A 400 -12.72 -32.71 3.46
CA ASP A 400 -13.44 -33.20 2.28
C ASP A 400 -12.55 -33.18 1.03
N CYS A 401 -11.73 -34.24 0.89
CA CYS A 401 -10.90 -34.40 -0.30
C CYS A 401 -11.73 -34.77 -1.56
N GLY A 402 -12.99 -35.18 -1.40
CA GLY A 402 -13.90 -35.38 -2.51
C GLY A 402 -14.25 -34.10 -3.25
N ALA A 403 -14.39 -33.00 -2.51
CA ALA A 403 -14.59 -31.65 -3.03
C ALA A 403 -13.26 -30.96 -3.39
N ALA A 404 -12.22 -31.14 -2.54
CA ALA A 404 -10.95 -30.44 -2.68
C ALA A 404 -10.18 -30.83 -3.96
N ALA A 405 -10.07 -32.11 -4.27
CA ALA A 405 -9.26 -32.58 -5.40
C ALA A 405 -9.81 -32.15 -6.78
N PRO A 406 -11.12 -32.26 -7.09
CA PRO A 406 -11.64 -31.68 -8.32
C PRO A 406 -11.49 -30.17 -8.45
N ALA A 407 -11.61 -29.44 -7.35
CA ALA A 407 -11.42 -27.99 -7.33
C ALA A 407 -9.95 -27.64 -7.60
N ALA A 408 -8.97 -28.35 -7.00
CA ALA A 408 -7.55 -28.17 -7.27
C ALA A 408 -7.21 -28.46 -8.75
N LEU A 409 -7.72 -29.54 -9.33
CA LEU A 409 -7.56 -29.84 -10.76
C LEU A 409 -8.18 -28.74 -11.64
N SER A 410 -9.33 -28.21 -11.25
CA SER A 410 -9.96 -27.10 -11.97
C SER A 410 -9.12 -25.82 -11.88
N SER A 411 -8.48 -25.54 -10.74
CA SER A 411 -7.55 -24.41 -10.57
C SER A 411 -6.36 -24.53 -11.53
N ILE A 412 -5.74 -25.73 -11.63
CA ILE A 412 -4.68 -26.04 -12.60
C ILE A 412 -5.19 -25.83 -14.03
N GLY A 413 -6.40 -26.30 -14.34
CA GLY A 413 -7.00 -26.14 -15.67
C GLY A 413 -7.22 -24.69 -16.09
N TRP A 414 -7.44 -23.77 -15.15
CA TRP A 414 -7.50 -22.34 -15.42
C TRP A 414 -6.11 -21.71 -15.63
N LEU A 415 -5.16 -22.08 -14.78
CA LEU A 415 -3.81 -21.49 -14.81
C LEU A 415 -2.83 -22.41 -14.06
N ASP A 416 -1.96 -23.08 -14.83
CA ASP A 416 -0.96 -24.03 -14.32
C ASP A 416 0.39 -23.33 -14.09
N VAL A 417 0.45 -22.45 -13.05
CA VAL A 417 1.68 -21.72 -12.66
C VAL A 417 1.84 -21.62 -11.14
N ARG A 418 1.07 -22.42 -10.39
CA ARG A 418 1.01 -22.31 -8.93
C ARG A 418 1.30 -23.65 -8.25
N PRO A 419 2.07 -23.67 -7.16
CA PRO A 419 2.33 -24.88 -6.39
C PRO A 419 1.13 -25.36 -5.56
N GLU A 420 0.29 -24.44 -5.03
CA GLU A 420 -0.72 -24.74 -4.01
C GLU A 420 -1.77 -25.78 -4.47
N PRO A 421 -2.31 -25.76 -5.71
CA PRO A 421 -3.24 -26.81 -6.14
C PRO A 421 -2.63 -28.20 -6.11
N TYR A 422 -1.34 -28.32 -6.44
CA TYR A 422 -0.62 -29.60 -6.37
C TYR A 422 -0.41 -30.05 -4.92
N GLU A 423 -0.18 -29.13 -4.00
CA GLU A 423 -0.08 -29.43 -2.56
C GLU A 423 -1.40 -29.93 -2.00
N VAL A 424 -2.54 -29.31 -2.39
CA VAL A 424 -3.88 -29.81 -2.03
C VAL A 424 -4.07 -31.24 -2.50
N LEU A 425 -3.73 -31.56 -3.76
CA LEU A 425 -3.80 -32.92 -4.29
C LEU A 425 -2.92 -33.88 -3.48
N GLY A 426 -1.68 -33.50 -3.21
CA GLY A 426 -0.75 -34.30 -2.43
C GLY A 426 -1.22 -34.58 -1.01
N PHE A 427 -1.77 -33.56 -0.31
CA PHE A 427 -2.34 -33.77 1.03
C PHE A 427 -3.60 -34.67 1.00
N CYS A 428 -4.43 -34.56 -0.02
CA CYS A 428 -5.56 -35.45 -0.20
C CYS A 428 -5.11 -36.89 -0.45
N ASP A 429 -4.06 -37.11 -1.26
CA ASP A 429 -3.48 -38.43 -1.46
C ASP A 429 -2.87 -39.03 -0.20
N LEU A 430 -2.21 -38.20 0.63
CA LEU A 430 -1.71 -38.63 1.95
C LEU A 430 -2.86 -39.05 2.89
N ARG A 431 -3.98 -38.34 2.87
CA ARG A 431 -5.17 -38.72 3.67
C ARG A 431 -5.78 -40.01 3.19
N ALA A 432 -5.77 -40.24 1.88
CA ALA A 432 -6.26 -41.50 1.27
C ALA A 432 -5.28 -42.68 1.41
N GLY A 433 -4.14 -42.50 2.10
CA GLY A 433 -3.13 -43.57 2.26
C GLY A 433 -2.37 -43.88 0.96
N ARG A 434 -2.26 -42.93 0.03
CA ARG A 434 -1.59 -43.05 -1.26
C ARG A 434 -0.31 -42.21 -1.35
N PRO A 435 0.72 -42.47 -0.52
CA PRO A 435 1.87 -41.59 -0.41
C PRO A 435 2.72 -41.47 -1.68
N ARG A 436 2.69 -42.49 -2.58
CA ARG A 436 3.40 -42.40 -3.88
C ARG A 436 2.75 -41.40 -4.83
N LEU A 437 1.42 -41.32 -4.85
CA LEU A 437 0.71 -40.29 -5.64
C LEU A 437 0.94 -38.92 -5.05
N ALA A 438 0.96 -38.81 -3.73
CA ALA A 438 1.32 -37.56 -3.03
C ALA A 438 2.71 -37.04 -3.42
N ILE A 439 3.72 -37.93 -3.54
CA ILE A 439 5.06 -37.52 -4.03
C ILE A 439 4.95 -36.91 -5.42
N SER A 440 4.25 -37.57 -6.35
CA SER A 440 4.12 -37.07 -7.73
C SER A 440 3.42 -35.71 -7.77
N ALA A 441 2.38 -35.49 -6.95
CA ALA A 441 1.71 -34.21 -6.85
C ALA A 441 2.66 -33.13 -6.27
N MET A 442 3.38 -33.43 -5.17
CA MET A 442 4.32 -32.48 -4.55
C MET A 442 5.53 -32.17 -5.44
N GLU A 443 5.98 -33.12 -6.26
CA GLU A 443 7.00 -32.87 -7.31
C GLU A 443 6.46 -31.91 -8.37
N GLY A 444 5.17 -31.96 -8.69
CA GLY A 444 4.49 -30.95 -9.50
C GLY A 444 4.54 -29.57 -8.85
N ALA A 445 4.27 -29.48 -7.55
CA ALA A 445 4.37 -28.22 -6.81
C ALA A 445 5.80 -27.63 -6.86
N VAL A 446 6.83 -28.46 -6.63
CA VAL A 446 8.24 -28.06 -6.75
C VAL A 446 8.58 -27.56 -8.16
N ALA A 447 8.01 -28.16 -9.20
CA ALA A 447 8.25 -27.74 -10.58
C ALA A 447 7.66 -26.35 -10.87
N GLN A 448 6.52 -26.01 -10.25
CA GLN A 448 5.90 -24.68 -10.40
C GLN A 448 6.68 -23.58 -9.65
N ASP A 449 7.16 -23.85 -8.43
CA ASP A 449 7.93 -22.88 -7.66
C ASP A 449 9.18 -23.51 -7.00
N PRO A 450 10.27 -23.69 -7.76
CA PRO A 450 11.52 -24.24 -7.22
C PRO A 450 12.31 -23.24 -6.34
N GLY A 451 11.85 -21.99 -6.24
CA GLY A 451 12.43 -20.94 -5.43
C GLY A 451 11.84 -20.84 -4.02
N SER A 452 10.67 -21.40 -3.76
CA SER A 452 10.04 -21.40 -2.44
C SER A 452 10.44 -22.63 -1.60
N TRP A 453 10.44 -22.46 -0.28
CA TRP A 453 10.72 -23.52 0.67
C TRP A 453 9.53 -24.49 0.85
N GLU A 454 8.30 -23.99 0.69
CA GLU A 454 7.05 -24.72 0.98
C GLU A 454 6.90 -26.00 0.15
N PRO A 455 7.06 -26.00 -1.19
CA PRO A 455 6.94 -27.21 -1.99
C PRO A 455 7.95 -28.31 -1.61
N TYR A 456 9.17 -27.92 -1.20
CA TYR A 456 10.14 -28.90 -0.72
C TYR A 456 9.78 -29.47 0.66
N TYR A 457 9.21 -28.64 1.54
CA TYR A 457 8.72 -29.07 2.84
C TYR A 457 7.58 -30.07 2.70
N THR A 458 6.60 -29.79 1.84
CA THR A 458 5.46 -30.67 1.58
C THR A 458 5.89 -31.96 0.88
N LEU A 459 6.84 -31.89 -0.06
CA LEU A 459 7.45 -33.06 -0.70
C LEU A 459 8.18 -33.95 0.32
N ALA A 460 8.91 -33.35 1.28
CA ALA A 460 9.57 -34.11 2.34
C ALA A 460 8.55 -34.91 3.18
N ILE A 461 7.39 -34.31 3.50
CA ILE A 461 6.31 -35.01 4.21
C ILE A 461 5.81 -36.20 3.39
N ALA A 462 5.57 -36.04 2.08
CA ALA A 462 5.10 -37.11 1.21
C ALA A 462 6.11 -38.23 1.11
N ARG A 463 7.40 -37.94 0.93
CA ARG A 463 8.48 -38.93 0.92
C ARG A 463 8.62 -39.66 2.25
N ALA A 464 8.59 -38.94 3.36
CA ALA A 464 8.62 -39.54 4.67
C ALA A 464 7.44 -40.49 4.89
N ALA A 465 6.23 -40.11 4.48
CA ALA A 465 5.04 -40.96 4.56
C ALA A 465 5.14 -42.23 3.68
N ALA A 466 5.91 -42.18 2.59
CA ALA A 466 6.20 -43.33 1.74
C ALA A 466 7.38 -44.20 2.23
N GLY A 467 8.06 -43.82 3.31
CA GLY A 467 9.30 -44.44 3.77
C GLY A 467 10.52 -44.13 2.88
N VAL A 468 10.44 -43.11 2.03
CA VAL A 468 11.53 -42.62 1.19
C VAL A 468 12.28 -41.53 1.96
N ASP A 469 13.60 -41.44 1.75
CA ASP A 469 14.46 -40.47 2.45
C ASP A 469 14.04 -39.02 2.17
N PRO A 470 13.55 -38.25 3.17
CA PRO A 470 13.09 -36.87 3.01
C PRO A 470 14.17 -35.81 3.26
N ARG A 471 15.37 -36.23 3.70
CA ARG A 471 16.39 -35.30 4.27
C ARG A 471 16.92 -34.31 3.24
N ALA A 472 17.02 -34.71 1.98
CA ALA A 472 17.47 -33.81 0.90
C ALA A 472 16.50 -32.64 0.66
N ASP A 473 15.18 -32.93 0.73
CA ASP A 473 14.13 -31.92 0.54
C ASP A 473 14.04 -30.99 1.73
N VAL A 474 14.09 -31.52 2.96
CA VAL A 474 14.16 -30.71 4.19
C VAL A 474 15.37 -29.79 4.17
N ALA A 475 16.54 -30.32 3.78
CA ALA A 475 17.77 -29.51 3.67
C ALA A 475 17.63 -28.43 2.58
N ARG A 476 16.90 -28.70 1.51
CA ARG A 476 16.61 -27.70 0.48
C ARG A 476 15.65 -26.64 0.99
N ALA A 477 14.57 -26.99 1.66
CA ALA A 477 13.63 -26.07 2.28
C ALA A 477 14.33 -25.15 3.29
N LEU A 478 15.18 -25.69 4.18
CA LEU A 478 15.99 -24.91 5.12
C LEU A 478 16.96 -23.93 4.45
N ARG A 479 17.51 -24.26 3.29
CA ARG A 479 18.36 -23.32 2.55
C ARG A 479 17.56 -22.17 1.95
N LEU A 480 16.31 -22.42 1.59
CA LEU A 480 15.40 -21.42 1.00
C LEU A 480 14.75 -20.53 2.07
N ASP A 481 14.57 -21.07 3.29
CA ASP A 481 14.16 -20.29 4.45
C ASP A 481 14.76 -20.84 5.75
N PRO A 482 15.93 -20.35 6.16
CA PRO A 482 16.63 -20.83 7.35
C PRO A 482 15.92 -20.56 8.68
N LEU A 483 14.99 -19.62 8.71
CA LEU A 483 14.28 -19.20 9.92
C LEU A 483 12.84 -19.71 9.99
N GLU A 484 12.41 -20.52 9.02
CA GLU A 484 11.05 -21.04 9.02
C GLU A 484 10.86 -22.11 10.11
N PRO A 485 9.97 -21.87 11.09
CA PRO A 485 9.81 -22.79 12.21
C PRO A 485 9.37 -24.21 11.82
N LEU A 486 8.57 -24.36 10.74
CA LEU A 486 8.10 -25.67 10.29
C LEU A 486 9.26 -26.50 9.73
N THR A 487 10.08 -25.91 8.86
CA THR A 487 11.23 -26.60 8.27
C THR A 487 12.27 -26.95 9.31
N ILE A 488 12.50 -26.06 10.30
CA ILE A 488 13.40 -26.32 11.44
C ILE A 488 12.89 -27.52 12.26
N ARG A 489 11.59 -27.59 12.53
CA ARG A 489 11.01 -28.74 13.25
C ARG A 489 11.05 -30.02 12.42
N ALA A 490 10.71 -29.94 11.14
CA ALA A 490 10.77 -31.09 10.24
C ALA A 490 12.19 -31.65 10.15
N ALA A 491 13.22 -30.80 10.11
CA ALA A 491 14.60 -31.23 10.13
C ALA A 491 14.93 -32.10 11.34
N ARG A 492 14.49 -31.67 12.56
CA ARG A 492 14.70 -32.43 13.79
C ARG A 492 13.93 -33.76 13.81
N TRP A 493 12.69 -33.76 13.30
CA TRP A 493 11.85 -34.96 13.34
C TRP A 493 12.20 -35.99 12.27
N LEU A 494 12.68 -35.54 11.12
CA LEU A 494 13.03 -36.39 9.99
C LEU A 494 14.52 -36.69 9.88
N GLU A 495 15.33 -36.32 10.90
CA GLU A 495 16.77 -36.56 10.96
C GLU A 495 17.12 -38.06 11.02
N GLY A 496 16.23 -38.91 11.56
CA GLY A 496 16.41 -40.33 11.65
C GLY A 496 16.70 -41.01 10.31
N SER A 497 17.39 -42.14 10.33
CA SER A 497 17.85 -42.83 9.12
C SER A 497 17.00 -44.04 8.71
N ARG A 498 15.94 -44.37 9.47
CA ARG A 498 15.14 -45.57 9.23
C ARG A 498 13.79 -45.25 8.56
N PRO A 499 13.41 -45.95 7.47
CA PRO A 499 12.14 -45.72 6.82
C PRO A 499 10.91 -45.79 7.73
N THR A 500 10.89 -46.73 8.67
CA THR A 500 9.82 -46.91 9.66
C THR A 500 9.64 -45.71 10.58
N GLU A 501 10.74 -45.03 10.92
CA GLU A 501 10.72 -43.83 11.77
C GLU A 501 10.16 -42.63 10.97
N TRP A 502 10.53 -42.49 9.71
CA TRP A 502 9.99 -41.44 8.84
C TRP A 502 8.48 -41.59 8.68
N VAL A 503 7.98 -42.78 8.38
CA VAL A 503 6.53 -43.05 8.27
C VAL A 503 5.79 -42.66 9.54
N LYS A 504 6.32 -43.06 10.71
CA LYS A 504 5.72 -42.71 12.01
C LYS A 504 5.67 -41.20 12.24
N ARG A 505 6.77 -40.51 11.94
CA ARG A 505 6.94 -39.08 12.18
C ARG A 505 6.25 -38.20 11.13
N ALA A 506 6.09 -38.69 9.91
CA ALA A 506 5.37 -38.00 8.84
C ALA A 506 3.94 -37.60 9.26
N GLY A 507 3.27 -38.43 10.07
CA GLY A 507 1.94 -38.11 10.60
C GLY A 507 1.92 -36.86 11.49
N ILE A 508 2.96 -36.64 12.29
CA ILE A 508 3.10 -35.47 13.18
C ILE A 508 3.36 -34.22 12.34
N VAL A 509 4.33 -34.30 11.43
CA VAL A 509 4.71 -33.16 10.56
C VAL A 509 3.54 -32.74 9.67
N LYS A 510 2.78 -33.73 9.12
CA LYS A 510 1.57 -33.47 8.32
C LYS A 510 0.49 -32.76 9.15
N SER A 511 0.27 -33.15 10.40
CA SER A 511 -0.73 -32.50 11.25
C SER A 511 -0.37 -31.03 11.55
N GLU A 512 0.90 -30.72 11.74
CA GLU A 512 1.37 -29.34 11.91
C GLU A 512 1.24 -28.50 10.63
N ALA A 513 1.60 -29.06 9.47
CA ALA A 513 1.43 -28.40 8.19
C ALA A 513 -0.02 -27.97 7.93
N LEU A 514 -0.98 -28.84 8.28
CA LEU A 514 -2.41 -28.55 8.12
C LEU A 514 -2.97 -27.65 9.23
N ALA A 515 -2.43 -27.70 10.46
CA ALA A 515 -2.88 -26.86 11.56
C ALA A 515 -2.42 -25.40 11.44
N GLY A 516 -1.30 -25.17 10.75
CA GLY A 516 -0.71 -23.84 10.60
C GLY A 516 -1.38 -22.94 9.57
N ASN A 517 -2.41 -23.39 8.86
CA ASN A 517 -3.05 -22.63 7.75
C ASN A 517 -2.06 -22.06 6.71
N HIS A 518 -0.93 -22.74 6.46
CA HIS A 518 0.14 -22.20 5.63
C HIS A 518 -0.26 -22.03 4.16
N LEU A 519 -1.17 -22.86 3.65
CA LEU A 519 -1.70 -22.71 2.30
C LEU A 519 -2.58 -21.44 2.13
N SER A 520 -3.14 -20.91 3.21
CA SER A 520 -3.97 -19.68 3.19
C SER A 520 -3.18 -18.38 3.37
N ILE A 521 -1.92 -18.44 3.78
CA ILE A 521 -1.08 -17.26 4.02
C ILE A 521 -0.61 -16.62 2.70
N VAL A 522 -0.54 -17.42 1.63
CA VAL A 522 -0.14 -16.94 0.29
C VAL A 522 -1.30 -16.26 -0.45
N SER A 523 -2.54 -16.47 -0.04
CA SER A 523 -3.74 -15.92 -0.69
C SER A 523 -4.26 -14.59 -0.10
N SER A 524 -3.66 -14.08 0.95
CA SER A 524 -3.99 -12.78 1.57
C SER A 524 -2.89 -11.75 1.29
#